data_98759c2c155e940f86e3ea3b2ef5adea
#
_entry.id   98759c2c155e940f86e3ea3b2ef5adea
#
_cell.length_a   1.000
_cell.length_b   1.000
_cell.length_c   1.000
_cell.angle_alpha   90.00
_cell.angle_beta   90.00
_cell.angle_gamma   90.00
#
_symmetry.space_group_name_H-M   'P 1'
#
loop_
_entity.id
_entity.type
_entity.pdbx_description
1 polymer ?
#
loop_
_entity_poly.entity_id
_entity_poly.type
_entity_poly.pdbx_seq_one_letter_code
_entity_poly.pdbx_strand_id
1 'polypeptide(L)'
;MSGTLAVSLALSIIASIYFALIGLDNAVVFGVLIGFLNIIPYVGQIIGTIPAALFGLTVSIWTPVYVIIGVLALNFIEGNFIKPLVFSKAVDFHPIILLTLIIIGGQIFGVIGMIFIIPIAGIIKIILRYSKDVYFEYRSKKNNELN
;
A
#
# COMPACT_ATOMS: atom_id res chain seq x y z
N MET A 1 10.50 4.12 -3.20
CA MET A 1 10.63 2.63 -3.13
C MET A 1 10.95 2.12 -1.73
N SER A 2 11.88 2.72 -0.98
CA SER A 2 12.22 2.29 0.38
C SER A 2 11.02 2.26 1.36
N GLY A 3 10.12 3.23 1.29
CA GLY A 3 8.94 3.29 2.16
C GLY A 3 7.96 2.14 1.96
N THR A 4 7.67 1.76 0.72
CA THR A 4 6.76 0.65 0.41
C THR A 4 7.34 -0.68 0.89
N LEU A 5 8.64 -0.90 0.70
CA LEU A 5 9.31 -2.10 1.20
C LEU A 5 9.29 -2.16 2.73
N ALA A 6 9.51 -1.03 3.41
CA ALA A 6 9.43 -0.97 4.87
C ALA A 6 8.02 -1.29 5.39
N VAL A 7 6.98 -0.75 4.75
CA VAL A 7 5.58 -1.08 5.07
C VAL A 7 5.30 -2.56 4.84
N SER A 8 5.68 -3.11 3.69
CA SER A 8 5.49 -4.53 3.36
C SER A 8 6.20 -5.45 4.34
N LEU A 9 7.43 -5.11 4.75
CA LEU A 9 8.18 -5.86 5.74
C LEU A 9 7.51 -5.82 7.13
N ALA A 10 7.09 -4.63 7.57
CA ALA A 10 6.38 -4.48 8.84
C ALA A 10 5.07 -5.28 8.84
N LEU A 11 4.29 -5.21 7.76
CA LEU A 11 3.06 -6.00 7.62
C LEU A 11 3.32 -7.51 7.61
N SER A 12 4.38 -7.96 6.91
CA SER A 12 4.77 -9.39 6.92
C SER A 12 5.01 -9.89 8.33
N ILE A 13 5.75 -9.12 9.14
CA ILE A 13 6.08 -9.48 10.52
C ILE A 13 4.82 -9.50 11.38
N ILE A 14 4.02 -8.44 11.35
CA ILE A 14 2.82 -8.30 12.18
C ILE A 14 1.79 -9.38 11.79
N ALA A 15 1.57 -9.60 10.49
CA ALA A 15 0.65 -10.64 10.01
C ALA A 15 1.12 -12.04 10.41
N SER A 16 2.42 -12.34 10.31
CA SER A 16 2.98 -13.62 10.72
C SER A 16 2.77 -13.89 12.20
N ILE A 17 3.01 -12.89 13.06
CA ILE A 17 2.79 -12.99 14.50
C ILE A 17 1.30 -13.22 14.78
N TYR A 18 0.43 -12.43 14.16
CA TYR A 18 -1.01 -12.57 14.34
C TYR A 18 -1.51 -13.96 13.93
N PHE A 19 -1.11 -14.45 12.76
CA PHE A 19 -1.51 -15.77 12.28
C PHE A 19 -0.98 -16.92 13.16
N ALA A 20 0.21 -16.75 13.71
CA ALA A 20 0.74 -17.69 14.71
C ALA A 20 -0.11 -17.71 15.99
N LEU A 21 -0.55 -16.55 16.46
CA LEU A 21 -1.39 -16.40 17.66
C LEU A 21 -2.76 -17.06 17.50
N ILE A 22 -3.36 -16.99 16.31
CA ILE A 22 -4.64 -17.67 16.04
C ILE A 22 -4.47 -19.17 15.71
N GLY A 23 -3.24 -19.69 15.78
CA GLY A 23 -2.95 -21.09 15.53
C GLY A 23 -2.98 -21.53 14.07
N LEU A 24 -2.78 -20.59 13.14
CA LEU A 24 -2.70 -20.92 11.72
C LEU A 24 -1.36 -21.59 11.42
N ASP A 25 -1.38 -22.82 10.93
CA ASP A 25 -0.18 -23.49 10.44
C ASP A 25 0.44 -22.69 9.28
N ASN A 26 1.77 -22.71 9.19
CA ASN A 26 2.51 -21.92 8.20
C ASN A 26 2.24 -20.39 8.28
N ALA A 27 1.97 -19.86 9.47
CA ALA A 27 1.67 -18.45 9.73
C ALA A 27 2.67 -17.49 9.07
N VAL A 28 3.96 -17.83 9.09
CA VAL A 28 5.03 -17.02 8.48
C VAL A 28 4.86 -16.94 6.96
N VAL A 29 4.51 -18.04 6.31
CA VAL A 29 4.32 -18.09 4.84
C VAL A 29 3.17 -17.18 4.43
N PHE A 30 2.03 -17.26 5.12
CA PHE A 30 0.88 -16.41 4.82
C PHE A 30 1.11 -14.95 5.21
N GLY A 31 1.81 -14.69 6.30
CA GLY A 31 2.18 -13.34 6.70
C GLY A 31 3.13 -12.67 5.69
N VAL A 32 4.15 -13.38 5.24
CA VAL A 32 5.07 -12.91 4.19
C VAL A 32 4.32 -12.72 2.87
N LEU A 33 3.41 -13.62 2.52
CA LEU A 33 2.59 -13.51 1.31
C LEU A 33 1.75 -12.22 1.32
N ILE A 34 1.07 -11.93 2.44
CA ILE A 34 0.27 -10.70 2.59
C ILE A 34 1.16 -9.46 2.46
N GLY A 35 2.29 -9.42 3.16
CA GLY A 35 3.19 -8.29 3.09
C GLY A 35 3.84 -8.12 1.71
N PHE A 36 4.20 -9.21 1.05
CA PHE A 36 4.75 -9.18 -0.31
C PHE A 36 3.71 -8.68 -1.32
N LEU A 37 2.51 -9.20 -1.27
CA LEU A 37 1.42 -8.77 -2.16
C LEU A 37 0.96 -7.34 -1.86
N ASN A 38 1.22 -6.82 -0.67
CA ASN A 38 0.91 -5.44 -0.30
C ASN A 38 1.74 -4.38 -1.05
N ILE A 39 2.69 -4.80 -1.88
CA ILE A 39 3.31 -3.92 -2.90
C ILE A 39 2.20 -3.26 -3.75
N ILE A 40 1.08 -3.97 -3.99
CA ILE A 40 -0.14 -3.40 -4.54
C ILE A 40 -1.10 -3.11 -3.37
N PRO A 41 -1.25 -1.84 -2.95
CA PRO A 41 -2.09 -1.49 -1.80
C PRO A 41 -3.52 -2.01 -1.96
N TYR A 42 -4.12 -2.46 -0.87
CA TYR A 42 -5.46 -3.03 -0.75
C TYR A 42 -5.68 -4.33 -1.53
N VAL A 43 -5.31 -4.38 -2.82
CA VAL A 43 -5.49 -5.56 -3.69
C VAL A 43 -4.64 -6.74 -3.18
N GLY A 44 -3.39 -6.46 -2.82
CA GLY A 44 -2.46 -7.49 -2.34
C GLY A 44 -2.94 -8.16 -1.07
N GLN A 45 -3.45 -7.40 -0.13
CA GLN A 45 -3.97 -7.95 1.12
C GLN A 45 -5.22 -8.82 0.89
N ILE A 46 -6.14 -8.38 0.01
CA ILE A 46 -7.34 -9.16 -0.33
C ILE A 46 -6.93 -10.50 -0.96
N ILE A 47 -6.04 -10.47 -1.97
CA ILE A 47 -5.55 -11.67 -2.64
C ILE A 47 -4.80 -12.60 -1.67
N GLY A 48 -3.97 -12.06 -0.78
CA GLY A 48 -3.23 -12.83 0.22
C GLY A 48 -4.12 -13.42 1.32
N THR A 49 -5.27 -12.79 1.60
CA THR A 49 -6.22 -13.28 2.59
C THR A 49 -6.92 -14.55 2.13
N ILE A 50 -7.21 -14.69 0.85
CA ILE A 50 -7.95 -15.84 0.31
C ILE A 50 -7.26 -17.18 0.64
N PRO A 51 -5.98 -17.40 0.26
CA PRO A 51 -5.32 -18.67 0.59
C PRO A 51 -5.14 -18.88 2.10
N ALA A 52 -4.88 -17.82 2.87
CA ALA A 52 -4.78 -17.92 4.32
C ALA A 52 -6.11 -18.33 4.97
N ALA A 53 -7.24 -17.76 4.52
CA ALA A 53 -8.55 -18.11 5.01
C ALA A 53 -8.95 -19.55 4.61
N LEU A 54 -8.70 -19.95 3.37
CA LEU A 54 -8.96 -21.31 2.91
C LEU A 54 -8.14 -22.35 3.68
N PHE A 55 -6.86 -22.05 3.91
CA PHE A 55 -6.01 -22.93 4.71
C PHE A 55 -6.45 -22.95 6.18
N GLY A 56 -6.98 -21.86 6.70
CA GLY A 56 -7.55 -21.77 8.04
C GLY A 56 -8.69 -22.77 8.29
N LEU A 57 -9.43 -23.20 7.24
CA LEU A 57 -10.45 -24.23 7.35
C LEU A 57 -9.88 -25.58 7.77
N THR A 58 -8.62 -25.86 7.52
CA THR A 58 -7.96 -27.11 7.97
C THR A 58 -7.72 -27.13 9.49
N VAL A 59 -7.66 -25.94 10.11
CA VAL A 59 -7.47 -25.79 11.56
C VAL A 59 -8.83 -25.79 12.28
N SER A 60 -9.75 -24.91 11.86
CA SER A 60 -11.09 -24.79 12.44
C SER A 60 -12.02 -24.00 11.50
N ILE A 61 -13.31 -24.24 11.60
CA ILE A 61 -14.34 -23.48 10.86
C ILE A 61 -14.33 -21.98 11.24
N TRP A 62 -13.80 -21.62 12.40
CA TRP A 62 -13.71 -20.23 12.88
C TRP A 62 -12.41 -19.54 12.48
N THR A 63 -11.36 -20.29 12.15
CA THR A 63 -10.05 -19.72 11.77
C THR A 63 -10.12 -18.78 10.57
N PRO A 64 -10.89 -19.04 9.48
CA PRO A 64 -11.07 -18.09 8.40
C PRO A 64 -11.66 -16.75 8.84
N VAL A 65 -12.58 -16.78 9.79
CA VAL A 65 -13.20 -15.55 10.32
C VAL A 65 -12.14 -14.72 11.06
N TYR A 66 -11.32 -15.36 11.88
CA TYR A 66 -10.20 -14.68 12.55
C TYR A 66 -9.19 -14.14 11.56
N VAL A 67 -8.85 -14.89 10.50
CA VAL A 67 -7.97 -14.42 9.43
C VAL A 67 -8.52 -13.14 8.79
N ILE A 68 -9.79 -13.13 8.42
CA ILE A 68 -10.43 -11.95 7.79
C ILE A 68 -10.45 -10.75 8.74
N ILE A 69 -10.87 -10.95 9.99
CA ILE A 69 -10.89 -9.88 11.01
C ILE A 69 -9.49 -9.32 11.23
N GLY A 70 -8.49 -10.19 11.33
CA GLY A 70 -7.10 -9.78 11.50
C GLY A 70 -6.56 -8.97 10.33
N VAL A 71 -6.86 -9.37 9.10
CA VAL A 71 -6.44 -8.62 7.93
C VAL A 71 -7.15 -7.27 7.84
N LEU A 72 -8.42 -7.19 8.20
CA LEU A 72 -9.12 -5.90 8.30
C LEU A 72 -8.49 -4.98 9.35
N ALA A 73 -8.11 -5.52 10.51
CA ALA A 73 -7.39 -4.78 11.54
C ALA A 73 -6.00 -4.34 11.05
N LEU A 74 -5.27 -5.21 10.33
CA LEU A 74 -3.99 -4.87 9.72
C LEU A 74 -4.12 -3.74 8.69
N ASN A 75 -5.18 -3.76 7.86
CA ASN A 75 -5.49 -2.67 6.94
C ASN A 75 -5.70 -1.34 7.67
N PHE A 76 -6.43 -1.38 8.78
CA PHE A 76 -6.67 -0.19 9.61
C PHE A 76 -5.36 0.34 10.20
N ILE A 77 -4.52 -0.53 10.75
CA ILE A 77 -3.21 -0.18 11.33
C ILE A 77 -2.29 0.37 10.24
N GLU A 78 -2.24 -0.26 9.09
CA GLU A 78 -1.43 0.20 7.95
C GLU A 78 -1.81 1.61 7.53
N GLY A 79 -3.11 1.86 7.32
CA GLY A 79 -3.61 3.15 6.83
C GLY A 79 -3.43 4.30 7.82
N ASN A 80 -3.63 4.03 9.11
CA ASN A 80 -3.68 5.08 10.13
C ASN A 80 -2.35 5.27 10.89
N PHE A 81 -1.49 4.26 10.94
CA PHE A 81 -0.25 4.30 11.73
C PHE A 81 0.99 4.05 10.88
N ILE A 82 1.06 2.95 10.13
CA ILE A 82 2.28 2.56 9.44
C ILE A 82 2.58 3.51 8.27
N LYS A 83 1.58 3.79 7.42
CA LYS A 83 1.76 4.70 6.28
C LYS A 83 2.17 6.12 6.71
N PRO A 84 1.50 6.80 7.65
CA PRO A 84 1.94 8.10 8.13
C PRO A 84 3.37 8.09 8.69
N LEU A 85 3.76 7.03 9.41
CA LEU A 85 5.09 6.90 10.00
C LEU A 85 6.19 6.76 8.93
N VAL A 86 5.93 5.99 7.89
CA VAL A 86 6.90 5.69 6.84
C VAL A 86 6.92 6.75 5.74
N PHE A 87 5.76 7.34 5.43
CA PHE A 87 5.59 8.28 4.33
C PHE A 87 5.41 9.74 4.76
N SER A 88 5.73 10.11 5.99
CA SER A 88 5.56 11.48 6.51
C SER A 88 6.20 12.59 5.65
N LYS A 89 6.96 12.24 4.60
CA LYS A 89 7.53 13.15 3.60
C LYS A 89 7.24 12.73 2.15
N ALA A 90 6.46 11.69 1.92
CA ALA A 90 6.16 11.18 0.58
C ALA A 90 4.74 11.59 0.13
N VAL A 91 4.57 11.58 -1.16
CA VAL A 91 3.43 12.08 -1.92
C VAL A 91 2.08 11.56 -1.42
N ASP A 92 1.27 12.40 -0.76
CA ASP A 92 -0.09 12.08 -0.35
C ASP A 92 -1.00 11.91 -1.57
N PHE A 93 -1.40 10.68 -1.85
CA PHE A 93 -2.50 10.40 -2.74
C PHE A 93 -3.77 10.14 -1.93
N HIS A 94 -4.87 10.79 -2.31
CA HIS A 94 -6.17 10.42 -1.77
C HIS A 94 -6.48 8.95 -2.11
N PRO A 95 -7.03 8.13 -1.19
CA PRO A 95 -7.29 6.71 -1.42
C PRO A 95 -8.06 6.40 -2.70
N ILE A 96 -9.04 7.24 -3.06
CA ILE A 96 -9.83 7.10 -4.29
C ILE A 96 -8.95 7.24 -5.53
N ILE A 97 -8.01 8.20 -5.54
CA ILE A 97 -7.08 8.40 -6.65
C ILE A 97 -6.17 7.18 -6.79
N LEU A 98 -5.69 6.64 -5.68
CA LEU A 98 -4.83 5.47 -5.66
C LEU A 98 -5.53 4.24 -6.22
N LEU A 99 -6.77 3.97 -5.81
CA LEU A 99 -7.59 2.89 -6.36
C LEU A 99 -7.85 3.07 -7.85
N THR A 100 -8.18 4.29 -8.29
CA THR A 100 -8.40 4.60 -9.70
C THR A 100 -7.15 4.34 -10.52
N LEU A 101 -5.98 4.75 -10.04
CA LEU A 101 -4.70 4.51 -10.71
C LEU A 101 -4.40 3.02 -10.82
N ILE A 102 -4.64 2.22 -9.77
CA ILE A 102 -4.44 0.76 -9.79
C ILE A 102 -5.35 0.11 -10.85
N ILE A 103 -6.62 0.50 -10.91
CA ILE A 103 -7.57 -0.02 -11.89
C ILE A 103 -7.11 0.32 -13.31
N ILE A 104 -6.72 1.57 -13.57
CA ILE A 104 -6.22 2.01 -14.87
C ILE A 104 -4.94 1.25 -15.24
N GLY A 105 -3.97 1.17 -14.32
CA GLY A 105 -2.74 0.43 -14.54
C GLY A 105 -2.98 -1.04 -14.86
N GLY A 106 -3.94 -1.65 -14.16
CA GLY A 106 -4.35 -3.03 -14.37
C GLY A 106 -4.98 -3.28 -15.74
N GLN A 107 -5.79 -2.34 -16.23
CA GLN A 107 -6.43 -2.45 -17.55
C GLN A 107 -5.43 -2.28 -18.71
N ILE A 108 -4.38 -1.46 -18.53
CA ILE A 108 -3.41 -1.17 -19.61
C ILE A 108 -2.33 -2.24 -19.69
N PHE A 109 -1.75 -2.65 -18.56
CA PHE A 109 -0.59 -3.53 -18.49
C PHE A 109 -0.77 -4.73 -17.55
N GLY A 110 -2.00 -5.04 -17.12
CA GLY A 110 -2.27 -6.14 -16.19
C GLY A 110 -1.61 -5.93 -14.82
N VAL A 111 -1.18 -7.02 -14.20
CA VAL A 111 -0.55 -7.02 -12.86
C VAL A 111 0.70 -6.13 -12.80
N ILE A 112 1.48 -6.12 -13.88
CA ILE A 112 2.67 -5.26 -14.00
C ILE A 112 2.28 -3.79 -13.94
N GLY A 113 1.20 -3.40 -14.65
CA GLY A 113 0.67 -2.04 -14.59
C GLY A 113 0.21 -1.62 -13.20
N MET A 114 -0.46 -2.51 -12.47
CA MET A 114 -0.88 -2.24 -11.08
C MET A 114 0.32 -1.94 -10.16
N ILE A 115 1.44 -2.64 -10.35
CA ILE A 115 2.65 -2.47 -9.53
C ILE A 115 3.35 -1.16 -9.87
N PHE A 116 3.50 -0.84 -11.16
CA PHE A 116 4.29 0.30 -11.60
C PHE A 116 3.53 1.62 -11.67
N ILE A 117 2.18 1.61 -11.71
CA ILE A 117 1.38 2.85 -11.83
C ILE A 117 1.60 3.81 -10.66
N ILE A 118 1.79 3.31 -9.45
CA ILE A 118 1.96 4.13 -8.24
C ILE A 118 3.29 4.88 -8.25
N PRO A 119 4.46 4.22 -8.48
CA PRO A 119 5.73 4.91 -8.65
C PRO A 119 5.69 5.94 -9.79
N ILE A 120 5.09 5.58 -10.94
CA ILE A 120 4.98 6.49 -12.10
C ILE A 120 4.14 7.71 -11.74
N ALA A 121 2.97 7.51 -11.13
CA ALA A 121 2.11 8.61 -10.69
C ALA A 121 2.78 9.49 -9.64
N GLY A 122 3.59 8.90 -8.74
CA GLY A 122 4.39 9.63 -7.76
C GLY A 122 5.43 10.54 -8.42
N ILE A 123 6.15 10.04 -9.42
CA ILE A 123 7.12 10.82 -10.19
C ILE A 123 6.44 11.96 -10.94
N ILE A 124 5.31 11.69 -11.63
CA ILE A 124 4.54 12.71 -12.34
C ILE A 124 4.07 13.81 -11.38
N LYS A 125 3.55 13.45 -10.20
CA LYS A 125 3.10 14.42 -9.20
C LYS A 125 4.24 15.29 -8.68
N ILE A 126 5.43 14.74 -8.46
CA ILE A 126 6.63 15.49 -8.05
C ILE A 126 7.04 16.48 -9.14
N ILE A 127 7.07 16.04 -10.40
CA ILE A 127 7.42 16.90 -11.55
C ILE A 127 6.43 18.05 -11.69
N LEU A 128 5.12 17.77 -11.58
CA LEU A 128 4.07 18.78 -11.66
C LEU A 128 4.15 19.81 -10.51
N ARG A 129 4.47 19.33 -9.28
CA ARG A 129 4.66 20.22 -8.13
C ARG A 129 5.87 21.13 -8.32
N TYR A 130 7.00 20.58 -8.74
CA TYR A 130 8.22 21.34 -9.02
C TYR A 130 8.02 22.38 -10.14
N SER A 131 7.30 22.01 -11.21
CA SER A 131 6.98 22.93 -12.31
C SER A 131 6.13 24.10 -11.86
N LYS A 132 5.16 23.88 -10.95
CA LYS A 132 4.33 24.94 -10.37
C LYS A 132 5.16 25.90 -9.50
N ASP A 133 6.03 25.37 -8.64
CA ASP A 133 6.85 26.17 -7.73
C ASP A 133 7.82 27.07 -8.54
N VAL A 134 8.46 26.53 -9.56
CA VAL A 134 9.33 27.30 -10.47
C VAL A 134 8.55 28.38 -11.24
N TYR A 135 7.32 28.08 -11.70
CA TYR A 135 6.49 29.05 -12.42
C TYR A 135 6.05 30.20 -11.50
N PHE A 136 5.68 29.92 -10.25
CA PHE A 136 5.30 30.93 -9.27
C PHE A 136 6.49 31.82 -8.85
N GLU A 137 7.68 31.23 -8.67
CA GLU A 137 8.90 32.02 -8.39
C GLU A 137 9.25 32.96 -9.54
N TYR A 138 9.16 32.46 -10.77
CA TYR A 138 9.45 33.27 -11.96
C TYR A 138 8.49 34.46 -12.10
N ARG A 139 7.21 34.22 -11.82
CA ARG A 139 6.17 35.26 -11.86
C ARG A 139 6.33 36.28 -10.74
N SER A 140 6.73 35.86 -9.56
CA SER A 140 6.99 36.72 -8.41
C SER A 140 8.20 37.64 -8.66
N LYS A 141 9.27 37.11 -9.21
CA LYS A 141 10.46 37.90 -9.60
C LYS A 141 10.15 38.95 -10.64
N LYS A 142 9.38 38.58 -11.67
CA LYS A 142 8.97 39.50 -12.74
C LYS A 142 8.08 40.64 -12.24
N ASN A 143 7.23 40.41 -11.27
CA ASN A 143 6.39 41.45 -10.66
C ASN A 143 7.20 42.41 -9.76
N ASN A 144 8.26 41.95 -9.13
CA ASN A 144 9.13 42.79 -8.29
C ASN A 144 10.11 43.64 -9.10
N GLU A 145 10.40 43.29 -10.35
CA GLU A 145 11.23 44.11 -11.26
C GLU A 145 10.45 45.23 -11.98
N LEU A 146 9.10 45.19 -11.93
CA LEU A 146 8.21 46.14 -12.58
C LEU A 146 7.66 47.22 -11.63
N ASN A 147 7.98 47.18 -10.33
CA ASN A 147 7.66 48.15 -9.30
C ASN A 147 8.91 48.81 -8.72
#